data_ff963b610e779ff41978de527efa258c
#
_entry.id   ff963b610e779ff41978de527efa258c
#
_cell.length_a   1.000
_cell.length_b   1.000
_cell.length_c   1.000
_cell.angle_alpha   90.00
_cell.angle_beta   90.00
_cell.angle_gamma   90.00
#
_symmetry.space_group_name_H-M   'P 1'
#
loop_
_entity.id
_entity.type
_entity.pdbx_description
1 polymer ?
#
loop_
_entity_poly.entity_id
_entity_poly.type
_entity_poly.pdbx_seq_one_letter_code
_entity_poly.pdbx_strand_id
1 'polypeptide(L)'
;NFGNLAGFLAANPDDTLGLIGMILVISGVAFKVGAFPFQIWIPDVYQGAPLPTTALLAVSSKAAGFAMLLSFSKVFSALEDWFYPLLTALAILTILFGNFAALTQRNLKRVIGLSGVSHAGFLLIGVITARTVDWASIAILFYLFAYLLASAAVFSVLVHLNKGDDSDLTLD
;
A
#
# COMPACT_ATOMS: atom_id res chain seq x y z
N ASN A 1 -1.76 -14.92 -19.78
CA ASN A 1 -0.46 -14.31 -20.09
C ASN A 1 -0.59 -12.79 -20.12
N PHE A 2 0.16 -12.07 -19.30
CA PHE A 2 0.10 -10.60 -19.20
C PHE A 2 0.39 -9.90 -20.53
N GLY A 3 1.29 -10.45 -21.35
CA GLY A 3 1.58 -9.90 -22.67
C GLY A 3 0.38 -9.95 -23.62
N ASN A 4 -0.39 -11.02 -23.61
CA ASN A 4 -1.61 -11.14 -24.41
C ASN A 4 -2.69 -10.14 -23.95
N LEU A 5 -2.81 -9.94 -22.62
CA LEU A 5 -3.74 -8.96 -22.07
C LEU A 5 -3.34 -7.52 -22.45
N ALA A 6 -2.07 -7.19 -22.31
CA ALA A 6 -1.55 -5.87 -22.69
C ALA A 6 -1.78 -5.60 -24.20
N GLY A 7 -1.53 -6.61 -25.07
CA GLY A 7 -1.82 -6.52 -26.51
C GLY A 7 -3.30 -6.35 -26.83
N PHE A 8 -4.18 -7.07 -26.12
CA PHE A 8 -5.63 -6.92 -26.27
C PHE A 8 -6.10 -5.52 -25.88
N LEU A 9 -5.64 -5.00 -24.74
CA LEU A 9 -6.00 -3.65 -24.27
C LEU A 9 -5.47 -2.56 -25.21
N ALA A 10 -4.26 -2.75 -25.77
CA ALA A 10 -3.70 -1.83 -26.76
C ALA A 10 -4.51 -1.79 -28.07
N ALA A 11 -5.08 -2.93 -28.47
CA ALA A 11 -5.94 -3.00 -29.66
C ALA A 11 -7.37 -2.47 -29.40
N ASN A 12 -7.82 -2.44 -28.14
CA ASN A 12 -9.18 -2.08 -27.73
C ASN A 12 -9.16 -1.14 -26.51
N PRO A 13 -8.64 0.10 -26.61
CA PRO A 13 -8.48 0.99 -25.45
C PRO A 13 -9.81 1.47 -24.84
N ASP A 14 -10.89 1.44 -25.61
CA ASP A 14 -12.24 1.85 -25.17
C ASP A 14 -13.10 0.65 -24.69
N ASP A 15 -12.50 -0.55 -24.55
CA ASP A 15 -13.24 -1.72 -24.11
C ASP A 15 -13.68 -1.59 -22.64
N THR A 16 -14.98 -1.49 -22.44
CA THR A 16 -15.58 -1.36 -21.10
C THR A 16 -15.20 -2.51 -20.17
N LEU A 17 -15.06 -3.71 -20.71
CA LEU A 17 -14.69 -4.89 -19.90
C LEU A 17 -13.23 -4.78 -19.41
N GLY A 18 -12.34 -4.26 -20.26
CA GLY A 18 -10.96 -3.96 -19.89
C GLY A 18 -10.86 -2.91 -18.77
N LEU A 19 -11.66 -1.84 -18.84
CA LEU A 19 -11.73 -0.81 -17.80
C LEU A 19 -12.26 -1.39 -16.47
N ILE A 20 -13.34 -2.15 -16.49
CA ILE A 20 -13.88 -2.80 -15.29
C ILE A 20 -12.84 -3.76 -14.69
N GLY A 21 -12.19 -4.56 -15.53
CA GLY A 21 -11.14 -5.48 -15.10
C GLY A 21 -9.97 -4.75 -14.42
N MET A 22 -9.52 -3.63 -14.98
CA MET A 22 -8.49 -2.76 -14.39
C MET A 22 -8.91 -2.24 -13.01
N ILE A 23 -10.13 -1.70 -12.88
CA ILE A 23 -10.65 -1.18 -11.61
C ILE A 23 -10.70 -2.28 -10.55
N LEU A 24 -11.16 -3.49 -10.89
CA LEU A 24 -11.22 -4.61 -9.96
C LEU A 24 -9.83 -5.06 -9.51
N VAL A 25 -8.86 -5.13 -10.43
CA VAL A 25 -7.47 -5.47 -10.09
C VAL A 25 -6.86 -4.41 -9.18
N ILE A 26 -7.03 -3.12 -9.49
CA ILE A 26 -6.54 -2.03 -8.64
C ILE A 26 -7.20 -2.08 -7.27
N SER A 27 -8.51 -2.34 -7.18
CA SER A 27 -9.22 -2.47 -5.91
C SER A 27 -8.64 -3.61 -5.04
N GLY A 28 -8.34 -4.76 -5.64
CA GLY A 28 -7.71 -5.88 -4.95
C GLY A 28 -6.29 -5.55 -4.45
N VAL A 29 -5.49 -4.88 -5.27
CA VAL A 29 -4.15 -4.44 -4.86
C VAL A 29 -4.23 -3.34 -3.81
N ALA A 30 -5.16 -2.39 -3.95
CA ALA A 30 -5.40 -1.33 -2.97
C ALA A 30 -5.79 -1.89 -1.61
N PHE A 31 -6.64 -2.91 -1.56
CA PHE A 31 -6.95 -3.65 -0.33
C PHE A 31 -5.68 -4.26 0.27
N LYS A 32 -4.85 -4.92 -0.54
CA LYS A 32 -3.62 -5.59 -0.09
C LYS A 32 -2.59 -4.63 0.49
N VAL A 33 -2.38 -3.45 -0.13
CA VAL A 33 -1.43 -2.44 0.36
C VAL A 33 -2.02 -1.54 1.45
N GLY A 34 -3.33 -1.59 1.65
CA GLY A 34 -4.06 -0.76 2.59
C GLY A 34 -4.28 0.67 2.12
N ALA A 35 -4.55 0.86 0.84
CA ALA A 35 -4.91 2.16 0.29
C ALA A 35 -6.40 2.47 0.49
N PHE A 36 -6.74 3.77 0.56
CA PHE A 36 -8.13 4.24 0.63
C PHE A 36 -8.93 3.76 -0.61
N PRO A 37 -10.20 3.36 -0.47
CA PRO A 37 -10.99 3.23 0.76
C PRO A 37 -10.88 1.85 1.44
N PHE A 38 -9.93 1.01 1.05
CA PHE A 38 -9.84 -0.39 1.46
C PHE A 38 -8.96 -0.64 2.71
N GLN A 39 -8.47 0.40 3.38
CA GLN A 39 -7.58 0.34 4.56
C GLN A 39 -8.29 0.03 5.88
N ILE A 40 -9.61 -0.07 5.90
CA ILE A 40 -10.44 -0.14 7.13
C ILE A 40 -10.02 -1.29 8.06
N TRP A 41 -9.53 -2.40 7.50
CA TRP A 41 -9.10 -3.57 8.26
C TRP A 41 -7.79 -3.37 9.04
N ILE A 42 -6.94 -2.41 8.63
CA ILE A 42 -5.58 -2.26 9.15
C ILE A 42 -5.55 -1.93 10.66
N PRO A 43 -6.28 -0.92 11.17
CA PRO A 43 -6.22 -0.59 12.58
C PRO A 43 -6.64 -1.75 13.49
N ASP A 44 -7.68 -2.47 13.12
CA ASP A 44 -8.24 -3.55 13.94
C ASP A 44 -7.37 -4.81 13.90
N VAL A 45 -6.87 -5.18 12.72
CA VAL A 45 -5.94 -6.31 12.57
C VAL A 45 -4.61 -6.02 13.29
N TYR A 46 -4.08 -4.79 13.19
CA TYR A 46 -2.83 -4.44 13.86
C TYR A 46 -2.98 -4.44 15.37
N GLN A 47 -4.12 -3.98 15.90
CA GLN A 47 -4.40 -4.01 17.32
C GLN A 47 -4.57 -5.44 17.85
N GLY A 48 -5.33 -6.28 17.13
CA GLY A 48 -5.69 -7.62 17.59
C GLY A 48 -4.64 -8.69 17.32
N ALA A 49 -3.72 -8.49 16.38
CA ALA A 49 -2.70 -9.48 16.06
C ALA A 49 -1.49 -9.40 17.01
N PRO A 50 -0.81 -10.54 17.28
CA PRO A 50 0.47 -10.55 17.98
C PRO A 50 1.51 -9.69 17.27
N LEU A 51 2.40 -9.03 18.05
CA LEU A 51 3.41 -8.10 17.52
C LEU A 51 4.25 -8.67 16.37
N PRO A 52 4.76 -9.92 16.41
CA PRO A 52 5.52 -10.49 15.29
C PRO A 52 4.69 -10.64 14.01
N THR A 53 3.41 -11.02 14.13
CA THR A 53 2.49 -11.14 13.00
C THR A 53 2.19 -9.77 12.39
N THR A 54 1.98 -8.76 13.24
CA THR A 54 1.76 -7.37 12.81
C THR A 54 3.00 -6.84 12.06
N ALA A 55 4.21 -7.10 12.57
CA ALA A 55 5.45 -6.73 11.91
C ALA A 55 5.57 -7.35 10.51
N LEU A 56 5.26 -8.64 10.37
CA LEU A 56 5.28 -9.33 9.08
C LEU A 56 4.25 -8.72 8.10
N LEU A 57 3.02 -8.48 8.55
CA LEU A 57 1.97 -7.88 7.73
C LEU A 57 2.32 -6.46 7.29
N ALA A 58 2.95 -5.67 8.17
CA ALA A 58 3.32 -4.28 7.89
C ALA A 58 4.24 -4.16 6.67
N VAL A 59 5.12 -5.12 6.45
CA VAL A 59 6.16 -5.06 5.43
C VAL A 59 5.88 -5.95 4.24
N SER A 60 5.70 -7.26 4.46
CA SER A 60 5.62 -8.25 3.37
C SER A 60 4.42 -8.02 2.45
N SER A 61 3.26 -7.69 3.02
CA SER A 61 2.05 -7.42 2.26
C SER A 61 2.22 -6.19 1.34
N LYS A 62 2.83 -5.12 1.85
CA LYS A 62 3.09 -3.90 1.06
C LYS A 62 4.10 -4.16 -0.05
N ALA A 63 5.23 -4.80 0.27
CA ALA A 63 6.26 -5.10 -0.73
C ALA A 63 5.70 -5.91 -1.90
N ALA A 64 4.94 -6.96 -1.61
CA ALA A 64 4.28 -7.77 -2.63
C ALA A 64 3.25 -6.96 -3.43
N GLY A 65 2.43 -6.14 -2.77
CA GLY A 65 1.41 -5.32 -3.42
C GLY A 65 2.02 -4.29 -4.38
N PHE A 66 3.09 -3.60 -3.99
CA PHE A 66 3.76 -2.63 -4.86
C PHE A 66 4.54 -3.28 -6.01
N ALA A 67 5.14 -4.45 -5.80
CA ALA A 67 5.71 -5.24 -6.90
C ALA A 67 4.66 -5.64 -7.95
N MET A 68 3.47 -6.05 -7.48
CA MET A 68 2.32 -6.32 -8.37
C MET A 68 1.88 -5.04 -9.10
N LEU A 69 1.77 -3.91 -8.41
CA LEU A 69 1.31 -2.66 -9.00
C LEU A 69 2.26 -2.15 -10.09
N LEU A 70 3.58 -2.25 -9.86
CA LEU A 70 4.59 -1.96 -10.88
C LEU A 70 4.50 -2.90 -12.10
N SER A 71 4.13 -4.16 -11.88
CA SER A 71 3.90 -5.09 -13.00
C SER A 71 2.62 -4.75 -13.77
N PHE A 72 1.54 -4.40 -13.07
CA PHE A 72 0.28 -4.01 -13.68
C PHE A 72 0.35 -2.66 -14.39
N SER A 73 1.19 -1.72 -13.95
CA SER A 73 1.36 -0.44 -14.67
C SER A 73 1.84 -0.64 -16.10
N LYS A 74 2.62 -1.70 -16.37
CA LYS A 74 3.03 -2.09 -17.73
C LYS A 74 1.89 -2.72 -18.52
N VAL A 75 1.04 -3.51 -17.88
CA VAL A 75 -0.11 -4.18 -18.52
C VAL A 75 -1.19 -3.17 -18.90
N PHE A 76 -1.45 -2.20 -18.00
CA PHE A 76 -2.46 -1.16 -18.21
C PHE A 76 -1.92 0.11 -18.86
N SER A 77 -0.75 0.05 -19.51
CA SER A 77 -0.18 1.22 -20.21
C SER A 77 -1.09 1.75 -21.32
N ALA A 78 -1.89 0.89 -21.94
CA ALA A 78 -2.89 1.30 -22.95
C ALA A 78 -4.11 2.04 -22.37
N LEU A 79 -4.35 1.92 -21.07
CA LEU A 79 -5.43 2.57 -20.32
C LEU A 79 -4.90 3.69 -19.42
N GLU A 80 -3.78 4.32 -19.79
CA GLU A 80 -3.08 5.28 -18.95
C GLU A 80 -3.92 6.49 -18.56
N ASP A 81 -4.83 6.93 -19.43
CA ASP A 81 -5.75 8.06 -19.19
C ASP A 81 -6.73 7.79 -18.03
N TRP A 82 -6.98 6.53 -17.70
CA TRP A 82 -7.79 6.11 -16.55
C TRP A 82 -6.95 5.61 -15.37
N PHE A 83 -5.87 4.88 -15.67
CA PHE A 83 -5.03 4.25 -14.67
C PHE A 83 -4.33 5.26 -13.75
N TYR A 84 -3.63 6.24 -14.33
CA TYR A 84 -2.86 7.20 -13.53
C TYR A 84 -3.72 8.22 -12.76
N PRO A 85 -4.81 8.77 -13.30
CA PRO A 85 -5.73 9.61 -12.53
C PRO A 85 -6.35 8.84 -11.35
N LEU A 86 -6.73 7.57 -11.55
CA LEU A 86 -7.25 6.72 -10.48
C LEU A 86 -6.19 6.52 -9.38
N LEU A 87 -4.96 6.16 -9.74
CA LEU A 87 -3.88 6.03 -8.76
C LEU A 87 -3.58 7.34 -8.04
N THR A 88 -3.65 8.47 -8.75
CA THR A 88 -3.43 9.80 -8.14
C THR A 88 -4.51 10.11 -7.10
N ALA A 89 -5.77 9.86 -7.42
CA ALA A 89 -6.85 10.04 -6.46
C ALA A 89 -6.68 9.12 -5.23
N LEU A 90 -6.34 7.85 -5.47
CA LEU A 90 -6.06 6.90 -4.38
C LEU A 90 -4.88 7.36 -3.53
N ALA A 91 -3.79 7.86 -4.12
CA ALA A 91 -2.61 8.33 -3.39
C ALA A 91 -2.97 9.50 -2.46
N ILE A 92 -3.64 10.53 -2.99
CA ILE A 92 -4.05 11.72 -2.23
C ILE A 92 -4.95 11.31 -1.07
N LEU A 93 -6.01 10.55 -1.33
CA LEU A 93 -6.97 10.13 -0.30
C LEU A 93 -6.33 9.21 0.74
N THR A 94 -5.39 8.34 0.34
CA THR A 94 -4.66 7.45 1.25
C THR A 94 -3.76 8.23 2.19
N ILE A 95 -3.02 9.23 1.69
CA ILE A 95 -2.15 10.08 2.51
C ILE A 95 -3.00 10.89 3.50
N LEU A 96 -4.04 11.54 3.02
CA LEU A 96 -4.91 12.36 3.88
C LEU A 96 -5.56 11.51 4.96
N PHE A 97 -6.21 10.41 4.58
CA PHE A 97 -6.87 9.53 5.53
C PHE A 97 -5.89 8.97 6.56
N GLY A 98 -4.75 8.42 6.12
CA GLY A 98 -3.77 7.80 7.01
C GLY A 98 -3.25 8.77 8.07
N ASN A 99 -2.94 10.02 7.67
CA ASN A 99 -2.46 11.04 8.59
C ASN A 99 -3.55 11.51 9.55
N PHE A 100 -4.73 11.91 9.05
CA PHE A 100 -5.79 12.42 9.92
C PHE A 100 -6.36 11.35 10.85
N ALA A 101 -6.52 10.12 10.38
CA ALA A 101 -7.02 9.03 11.21
C ALA A 101 -6.00 8.62 12.30
N ALA A 102 -4.70 8.74 12.04
CA ALA A 102 -3.66 8.45 13.03
C ALA A 102 -3.69 9.41 14.22
N LEU A 103 -4.01 10.70 13.98
CA LEU A 103 -4.04 11.73 15.04
C LEU A 103 -5.07 11.47 16.13
N THR A 104 -6.12 10.73 15.83
CA THR A 104 -7.22 10.43 16.77
C THR A 104 -7.02 9.14 17.55
N GLN A 105 -5.96 8.36 17.25
CA GLN A 105 -5.73 7.07 17.88
C GLN A 105 -4.97 7.20 19.20
N ARG A 106 -5.37 6.38 20.17
CA ARG A 106 -4.66 6.23 21.45
C ARG A 106 -3.88 4.91 21.56
N ASN A 107 -4.19 3.94 20.72
CA ASN A 107 -3.49 2.66 20.66
C ASN A 107 -2.30 2.74 19.70
N LEU A 108 -1.09 2.42 20.19
CA LEU A 108 0.14 2.55 19.42
C LEU A 108 0.18 1.66 18.18
N LYS A 109 -0.34 0.43 18.26
CA LYS A 109 -0.42 -0.48 17.10
C LYS A 109 -1.32 0.12 15.99
N ARG A 110 -2.43 0.77 16.37
CA ARG A 110 -3.32 1.45 15.41
C ARG A 110 -2.64 2.64 14.77
N VAL A 111 -1.90 3.44 15.55
CA VAL A 111 -1.10 4.57 15.03
C VAL A 111 -0.09 4.09 13.99
N ILE A 112 0.68 3.03 14.32
CA ILE A 112 1.66 2.45 13.39
C ILE A 112 0.98 1.92 12.12
N GLY A 113 -0.16 1.24 12.25
CA GLY A 113 -0.95 0.77 11.13
C GLY A 113 -1.38 1.89 10.18
N LEU A 114 -1.94 2.97 10.74
CA LEU A 114 -2.40 4.14 9.97
C LEU A 114 -1.25 4.97 9.40
N SER A 115 -0.13 5.09 10.11
CA SER A 115 1.12 5.60 9.55
C SER A 115 1.53 4.79 8.32
N GLY A 116 1.45 3.46 8.42
CA GLY A 116 1.69 2.57 7.28
C GLY A 116 0.74 2.78 6.10
N VAL A 117 -0.50 3.24 6.33
CA VAL A 117 -1.44 3.66 5.27
C VAL A 117 -0.89 4.90 4.56
N SER A 118 -0.43 5.93 5.29
CA SER A 118 0.19 7.12 4.67
C SER A 118 1.41 6.76 3.84
N HIS A 119 2.27 5.86 4.32
CA HIS A 119 3.42 5.35 3.57
C HIS A 119 3.01 4.63 2.28
N ALA A 120 1.89 3.90 2.26
CA ALA A 120 1.35 3.33 1.03
C ALA A 120 0.97 4.42 0.02
N GLY A 121 0.39 5.53 0.47
CA GLY A 121 0.10 6.68 -0.38
C GLY A 121 1.36 7.30 -1.02
N PHE A 122 2.45 7.46 -0.27
CA PHE A 122 3.73 7.92 -0.83
C PHE A 122 4.30 6.95 -1.86
N LEU A 123 4.20 5.64 -1.63
CA LEU A 123 4.62 4.63 -2.59
C LEU A 123 3.77 4.64 -3.87
N LEU A 124 2.47 4.96 -3.79
CA LEU A 124 1.61 5.17 -4.97
C LEU A 124 2.13 6.32 -5.84
N ILE A 125 2.60 7.42 -5.23
CA ILE A 125 3.25 8.52 -5.99
C ILE A 125 4.47 7.99 -6.75
N GLY A 126 5.27 7.14 -6.11
CA GLY A 126 6.41 6.48 -6.77
C GLY A 126 5.99 5.70 -8.01
N VAL A 127 4.89 4.91 -7.93
CA VAL A 127 4.38 4.15 -9.08
C VAL A 127 3.91 5.08 -10.20
N ILE A 128 3.23 6.18 -9.88
CA ILE A 128 2.80 7.19 -10.86
C ILE A 128 4.03 7.81 -11.55
N THR A 129 5.04 8.16 -10.78
CA THR A 129 6.28 8.79 -11.28
C THR A 129 7.11 7.82 -12.14
N ALA A 130 7.02 6.51 -11.90
CA ALA A 130 7.73 5.49 -12.68
C ALA A 130 7.34 5.45 -14.17
N ARG A 131 6.28 6.16 -14.55
CA ARG A 131 5.91 6.39 -15.95
C ARG A 131 6.94 7.27 -16.69
N THR A 132 7.46 8.29 -16.01
CA THR A 132 8.26 9.36 -16.63
C THR A 132 9.71 9.39 -16.15
N VAL A 133 10.01 8.69 -15.07
CA VAL A 133 11.32 8.70 -14.41
C VAL A 133 11.83 7.26 -14.29
N ASP A 134 12.85 6.92 -15.04
CA ASP A 134 13.39 5.54 -15.14
C ASP A 134 13.85 4.95 -13.80
N TRP A 135 14.42 5.77 -12.91
CA TRP A 135 14.90 5.31 -11.61
C TRP A 135 13.82 5.27 -10.52
N ALA A 136 12.58 5.72 -10.80
CA ALA A 136 11.51 5.74 -9.80
C ALA A 136 11.18 4.33 -9.26
N SER A 137 11.24 3.30 -10.11
CA SER A 137 11.07 1.91 -9.65
C SER A 137 12.14 1.48 -8.65
N ILE A 138 13.37 1.93 -8.82
CA ILE A 138 14.48 1.69 -7.88
C ILE A 138 14.23 2.45 -6.58
N ALA A 139 13.75 3.70 -6.67
CA ALA A 139 13.39 4.49 -5.50
C ALA A 139 12.28 3.84 -4.66
N ILE A 140 11.28 3.22 -5.30
CA ILE A 140 10.23 2.45 -4.60
C ILE A 140 10.86 1.28 -3.82
N LEU A 141 11.75 0.52 -4.44
CA LEU A 141 12.43 -0.61 -3.79
C LEU A 141 13.29 -0.14 -2.62
N PHE A 142 14.03 0.94 -2.79
CA PHE A 142 14.81 1.55 -1.71
C PHE A 142 13.93 2.03 -0.55
N TYR A 143 12.81 2.68 -0.86
CA TYR A 143 11.82 3.11 0.13
C TYR A 143 11.25 1.93 0.91
N LEU A 144 10.85 0.86 0.22
CA LEU A 144 10.35 -0.37 0.84
C LEU A 144 11.38 -1.01 1.76
N PHE A 145 12.65 -1.02 1.35
CA PHE A 145 13.75 -1.53 2.18
C PHE A 145 13.95 -0.67 3.44
N ALA A 146 14.00 0.65 3.29
CA ALA A 146 14.08 1.56 4.43
C ALA A 146 12.89 1.43 5.38
N TYR A 147 11.67 1.31 4.83
CA TYR A 147 10.46 1.07 5.61
C TYR A 147 10.48 -0.27 6.36
N LEU A 148 11.04 -1.33 5.73
CA LEU A 148 11.25 -2.62 6.37
C LEU A 148 12.14 -2.48 7.60
N LEU A 149 13.30 -1.83 7.46
CA LEU A 149 14.24 -1.64 8.58
C LEU A 149 13.62 -0.81 9.70
N ALA A 150 12.95 0.30 9.37
CA ALA A 150 12.29 1.15 10.34
C ALA A 150 11.17 0.40 11.08
N SER A 151 10.31 -0.33 10.36
CA SER A 151 9.24 -1.12 10.95
C SER A 151 9.78 -2.25 11.84
N ALA A 152 10.81 -2.97 11.38
CA ALA A 152 11.45 -4.01 12.17
C ALA A 152 12.03 -3.45 13.47
N ALA A 153 12.69 -2.28 13.44
CA ALA A 153 13.21 -1.62 14.63
C ALA A 153 12.08 -1.25 15.60
N VAL A 154 11.01 -0.62 15.14
CA VAL A 154 9.86 -0.23 15.96
C VAL A 154 9.23 -1.46 16.63
N PHE A 155 8.90 -2.49 15.84
CA PHE A 155 8.28 -3.70 16.40
C PHE A 155 9.22 -4.47 17.34
N SER A 156 10.54 -4.48 17.09
CA SER A 156 11.53 -5.10 17.99
C SER A 156 11.56 -4.40 19.37
N VAL A 157 11.51 -3.06 19.37
CA VAL A 157 11.43 -2.28 20.62
C VAL A 157 10.13 -2.59 21.35
N LEU A 158 8.99 -2.63 20.63
CA LEU A 158 7.69 -2.94 21.24
C LEU A 158 7.66 -4.34 21.86
N VAL A 159 8.19 -5.35 21.20
CA VAL A 159 8.30 -6.71 21.73
C VAL A 159 9.16 -6.72 23.01
N HIS A 160 10.26 -5.96 23.03
CA HIS A 160 11.14 -5.90 24.19
C HIS A 160 10.50 -5.20 25.38
N LEU A 161 9.81 -4.09 25.16
CA LEU A 161 9.14 -3.31 26.20
C LEU A 161 7.94 -4.04 26.80
N ASN A 162 7.20 -4.77 25.97
CA ASN A 162 5.92 -5.35 26.36
C ASN A 162 6.04 -6.72 27.07
N LYS A 163 7.25 -7.27 27.24
CA LYS A 163 7.53 -8.54 27.96
C LYS A 163 6.57 -9.70 27.60
N GLY A 164 5.96 -9.67 26.39
CA GLY A 164 5.04 -10.70 25.93
C GLY A 164 3.56 -10.49 26.26
N ASP A 165 3.18 -9.40 26.92
CA ASP A 165 1.78 -9.02 27.11
C ASP A 165 1.38 -7.96 26.06
N ASP A 166 0.60 -8.39 25.06
CA ASP A 166 0.21 -7.55 23.92
C ASP A 166 -1.06 -6.72 24.19
N SER A 167 -1.60 -6.74 25.42
CA SER A 167 -2.94 -6.27 25.71
C SER A 167 -3.10 -4.76 25.70
N ASP A 168 -2.12 -3.95 26.16
CA ASP A 168 -2.32 -2.51 26.35
C ASP A 168 -1.11 -1.65 25.94
N LEU A 169 -0.97 -1.41 24.64
CA LEU A 169 -0.05 -0.39 24.12
C LEU A 169 -0.81 0.94 23.92
N THR A 170 -1.27 1.55 25.02
CA THR A 170 -1.92 2.86 25.02
C THR A 170 -0.89 3.99 25.09
N LEU A 171 -1.23 5.15 24.52
CA LEU A 171 -0.45 6.39 24.54
C LEU A 171 -0.96 7.30 25.68
N ASP A 172 -1.05 6.79 26.91
CA ASP A 172 -1.45 7.57 28.09
C ASP A 172 -0.24 8.15 28.78
#